data_953443325de1a94129e1b7c5a2699905
#
_entry.id   953443325de1a94129e1b7c5a2699905
#
_cell.length_a   1.000
_cell.length_b   1.000
_cell.length_c   1.000
_cell.angle_alpha   90.00
_cell.angle_beta   90.00
_cell.angle_gamma   90.00
#
_symmetry.space_group_name_H-M   'P 1'
#
loop_
_entity.id
_entity.type
_entity.pdbx_description
1 polymer ?
#
loop_
_entity_poly.entity_id
_entity_poly.type
_entity_poly.pdbx_seq_one_letter_code
_entity_poly.pdbx_strand_id
1 'polypeptide(L)'
;FALLSFIWIREIDSAEARNLISAREILQNSNWWTPTVNGHFYFENPPLPIWLTAFVMLITHSHSEVILRLPNMLCCVFTVLFLYRSMIRIKKDRLFAFLCSFILLSTFMFIKLGAENSWDIYTYSFAFCASLAFYMYIKYGERKNLYRMGILLILSFLSKGPVGFYSLFIPFLLAHYIIFPRELFRKKTFSVIFSIIIAIAIASIWGISMYLNHGNYFLDVIKNEVIAWRT
;
A
#
# COMPACT_ATOMS: atom_id res chain seq x y z
N PHE A 1 -14.15 -10.12 -14.34
CA PHE A 1 -15.59 -9.86 -14.44
C PHE A 1 -16.17 -9.47 -13.07
N ALA A 2 -15.93 -10.23 -12.00
CA ALA A 2 -16.42 -9.94 -10.65
C ALA A 2 -16.02 -8.54 -10.13
N LEU A 3 -14.77 -8.12 -10.30
CA LEU A 3 -14.31 -6.77 -9.93
C LEU A 3 -15.08 -5.67 -10.66
N LEU A 4 -15.37 -5.86 -11.96
CA LEU A 4 -16.10 -4.89 -12.76
C LEU A 4 -17.56 -4.75 -12.35
N SER A 5 -18.25 -5.84 -12.02
CA SER A 5 -19.64 -5.81 -11.60
C SER A 5 -19.82 -5.14 -10.24
N PHE A 6 -18.90 -5.32 -9.29
CA PHE A 6 -18.95 -4.66 -7.98
C PHE A 6 -18.75 -3.15 -8.04
N ILE A 7 -17.98 -2.64 -9.00
CA ILE A 7 -17.70 -1.20 -9.18
C ILE A 7 -18.97 -0.40 -9.52
N TRP A 8 -19.90 -0.98 -10.27
CA TRP A 8 -21.10 -0.28 -10.77
C TRP A 8 -22.24 -0.20 -9.77
N ILE A 9 -22.29 -1.08 -8.78
CA ILE A 9 -23.49 -1.31 -7.95
C ILE A 9 -23.34 -0.66 -6.57
N ARG A 10 -22.14 -0.23 -6.19
CA ARG A 10 -21.86 0.15 -4.82
C ARG A 10 -21.91 1.65 -4.58
N GLU A 11 -22.63 2.06 -3.53
CA GLU A 11 -22.60 3.42 -3.00
C GLU A 11 -21.22 3.77 -2.44
N ILE A 12 -20.87 5.06 -2.49
CA ILE A 12 -19.62 5.60 -1.96
C ILE A 12 -19.68 5.55 -0.42
N ASP A 13 -18.72 4.89 0.20
CA ASP A 13 -18.51 4.92 1.64
C ASP A 13 -17.84 6.23 2.08
N SER A 14 -17.99 6.59 3.35
CA SER A 14 -17.42 7.81 3.95
C SER A 14 -15.90 7.91 3.80
N ALA A 15 -15.19 6.78 3.92
CA ALA A 15 -13.74 6.72 3.71
C ALA A 15 -13.39 6.97 2.24
N GLU A 16 -14.09 6.35 1.31
CA GLU A 16 -13.93 6.56 -0.13
C GLU A 16 -14.21 8.03 -0.50
N ALA A 17 -15.30 8.61 0.02
CA ALA A 17 -15.65 10.01 -0.21
C ALA A 17 -14.53 10.97 0.21
N ARG A 18 -13.90 10.74 1.38
CA ARG A 18 -12.76 11.56 1.85
C ARG A 18 -11.59 11.54 0.87
N ASN A 19 -11.24 10.38 0.31
CA ASN A 19 -10.18 10.26 -0.68
C ASN A 19 -10.53 11.03 -1.97
N LEU A 20 -11.77 10.89 -2.45
CA LEU A 20 -12.24 11.56 -3.66
C LEU A 20 -12.27 13.09 -3.51
N ILE A 21 -12.79 13.59 -2.38
CA ILE A 21 -12.81 15.02 -2.05
C ILE A 21 -11.38 15.57 -1.98
N SER A 22 -10.51 14.89 -1.23
CA SER A 22 -9.11 15.32 -1.10
C SER A 22 -8.36 15.32 -2.43
N ALA A 23 -8.57 14.32 -3.28
CA ALA A 23 -7.97 14.27 -4.61
C ALA A 23 -8.45 15.44 -5.49
N ARG A 24 -9.72 15.81 -5.40
CA ARG A 24 -10.29 16.96 -6.11
C ARG A 24 -9.70 18.28 -5.61
N GLU A 25 -9.60 18.45 -4.29
CA GLU A 25 -9.04 19.67 -3.68
C GLU A 25 -7.56 19.85 -3.99
N ILE A 26 -6.77 18.77 -4.08
CA ILE A 26 -5.38 18.82 -4.55
C ILE A 26 -5.31 19.46 -5.94
N LEU A 27 -6.19 19.10 -6.87
CA LEU A 27 -6.19 19.63 -8.22
C LEU A 27 -6.68 21.10 -8.26
N GLN A 28 -7.67 21.45 -7.44
CA GLN A 28 -8.20 22.82 -7.36
C GLN A 28 -7.20 23.79 -6.75
N ASN A 29 -6.52 23.37 -5.66
CA ASN A 29 -5.60 24.23 -4.92
C ASN A 29 -4.14 24.10 -5.38
N SER A 30 -3.84 23.17 -6.32
CA SER A 30 -2.50 22.84 -6.78
C SER A 30 -1.54 22.44 -5.63
N ASN A 31 -2.08 21.97 -4.50
CA ASN A 31 -1.31 21.58 -3.33
C ASN A 31 -1.28 20.06 -3.17
N TRP A 32 -0.27 19.44 -3.80
CA TRP A 32 -0.08 17.99 -3.76
C TRP A 32 0.50 17.47 -2.44
N TRP A 33 1.10 18.38 -1.64
CA TRP A 33 1.84 17.95 -0.46
C TRP A 33 1.00 17.89 0.80
N THR A 34 0.06 18.81 0.97
CA THR A 34 -0.81 18.92 2.14
C THR A 34 -2.26 18.63 1.74
N PRO A 35 -2.74 17.40 1.90
CA PRO A 35 -4.12 17.05 1.57
C PRO A 35 -5.12 17.79 2.46
N THR A 36 -6.27 18.14 1.89
CA THR A 36 -7.41 18.71 2.62
C THR A 36 -8.69 17.96 2.30
N VAL A 37 -9.68 18.04 3.19
CA VAL A 37 -11.06 17.55 3.00
C VAL A 37 -12.00 18.63 3.48
N ASN A 38 -12.84 19.16 2.57
CA ASN A 38 -13.74 20.30 2.82
C ASN A 38 -12.97 21.54 3.36
N GLY A 39 -11.78 21.79 2.85
CA GLY A 39 -10.91 22.90 3.25
C GLY A 39 -10.15 22.70 4.57
N HIS A 40 -10.38 21.62 5.30
CA HIS A 40 -9.64 21.27 6.52
C HIS A 40 -8.47 20.33 6.21
N PHE A 41 -7.36 20.49 6.91
CA PHE A 41 -6.20 19.61 6.75
C PHE A 41 -6.56 18.16 7.08
N TYR A 42 -6.13 17.24 6.20
CA TYR A 42 -6.37 15.81 6.33
C TYR A 42 -5.06 15.07 6.53
N PHE A 43 -4.81 14.62 7.76
CA PHE A 43 -3.57 13.95 8.16
C PHE A 43 -3.77 12.50 8.64
N GLU A 44 -4.99 11.98 8.55
CA GLU A 44 -5.31 10.61 8.99
C GLU A 44 -4.46 9.56 8.30
N ASN A 45 -4.24 9.73 7.01
CA ASN A 45 -3.47 8.79 6.21
C ASN A 45 -2.45 9.51 5.32
N PRO A 46 -1.30 8.87 5.04
CA PRO A 46 -0.34 9.37 4.06
C PRO A 46 -0.95 9.48 2.66
N PRO A 47 -0.37 10.32 1.78
CA PRO A 47 -1.06 10.85 0.63
C PRO A 47 -1.06 9.97 -0.63
N LEU A 48 -0.36 8.82 -0.66
CA LEU A 48 -0.19 8.04 -1.90
C LEU A 48 -1.52 7.66 -2.59
N PRO A 49 -2.55 7.15 -1.90
CA PRO A 49 -3.82 6.82 -2.57
C PRO A 49 -4.52 8.07 -3.12
N ILE A 50 -4.44 9.20 -2.40
CA ILE A 50 -5.00 10.48 -2.85
C ILE A 50 -4.29 10.96 -4.11
N TRP A 51 -2.94 10.88 -4.14
CA TRP A 51 -2.16 11.24 -5.32
C TRP A 51 -2.51 10.39 -6.54
N LEU A 52 -2.69 9.07 -6.35
CA LEU A 52 -3.07 8.17 -7.44
C LEU A 52 -4.46 8.52 -7.99
N THR A 53 -5.42 8.82 -7.11
CA THR A 53 -6.76 9.24 -7.49
C THR A 53 -6.74 10.60 -8.21
N ALA A 54 -6.01 11.59 -7.67
CA ALA A 54 -5.84 12.90 -8.29
C ALA A 54 -5.17 12.80 -9.67
N PHE A 55 -4.16 11.94 -9.81
CA PHE A 55 -3.49 11.69 -11.08
C PHE A 55 -4.44 11.11 -12.14
N VAL A 56 -5.31 10.17 -11.75
CA VAL A 56 -6.34 9.63 -12.67
C VAL A 56 -7.36 10.72 -13.04
N MET A 57 -7.82 11.53 -12.09
CA MET A 57 -8.69 12.68 -12.38
C MET A 57 -8.04 13.63 -13.38
N LEU A 58 -6.74 13.94 -13.20
CA LEU A 58 -5.99 14.84 -14.07
C LEU A 58 -5.89 14.32 -15.51
N ILE A 59 -5.61 13.03 -15.70
CA ILE A 59 -5.45 12.43 -17.04
C ILE A 59 -6.78 12.24 -17.74
N THR A 60 -7.80 11.79 -17.03
CA THR A 60 -9.08 11.42 -17.63
C THR A 60 -10.05 12.59 -17.72
N HIS A 61 -9.78 13.69 -17.01
CA HIS A 61 -10.72 14.82 -16.85
C HIS A 61 -12.11 14.36 -16.39
N SER A 62 -12.20 13.23 -15.70
CA SER A 62 -13.45 12.60 -15.29
C SER A 62 -13.59 12.58 -13.78
N HIS A 63 -14.82 12.77 -13.33
CA HIS A 63 -15.23 12.62 -11.93
C HIS A 63 -16.10 11.38 -11.73
N SER A 64 -16.15 10.48 -12.72
CA SER A 64 -16.89 9.22 -12.62
C SER A 64 -16.27 8.31 -11.56
N GLU A 65 -17.07 7.83 -10.63
CA GLU A 65 -16.65 6.94 -9.53
C GLU A 65 -15.93 5.69 -10.06
N VAL A 66 -16.42 5.13 -11.16
CA VAL A 66 -15.84 3.95 -11.81
C VAL A 66 -14.39 4.21 -12.23
N ILE A 67 -14.14 5.38 -12.84
CA ILE A 67 -12.79 5.77 -13.29
C ILE A 67 -11.88 6.00 -12.10
N LEU A 68 -12.39 6.60 -11.04
CA LEU A 68 -11.61 6.91 -9.84
C LEU A 68 -11.27 5.69 -8.98
N ARG A 69 -11.95 4.55 -9.21
CA ARG A 69 -11.63 3.25 -8.62
C ARG A 69 -10.57 2.46 -9.42
N LEU A 70 -10.22 2.90 -10.63
CA LEU A 70 -9.22 2.22 -11.47
C LEU A 70 -7.86 2.00 -10.81
N PRO A 71 -7.27 2.96 -10.05
CA PRO A 71 -5.99 2.72 -9.37
C PRO A 71 -6.02 1.52 -8.43
N ASN A 72 -7.11 1.32 -7.70
CA ASN A 72 -7.30 0.20 -6.79
C ASN A 72 -7.37 -1.14 -7.54
N MET A 73 -8.12 -1.17 -8.65
CA MET A 73 -8.15 -2.34 -9.54
C MET A 73 -6.78 -2.67 -10.11
N LEU A 74 -6.05 -1.66 -10.58
CA LEU A 74 -4.69 -1.85 -11.11
C LEU A 74 -3.74 -2.37 -10.04
N CYS A 75 -3.89 -1.93 -8.79
CA CYS A 75 -3.14 -2.47 -7.65
C CYS A 75 -3.45 -3.96 -7.41
N CYS A 76 -4.72 -4.37 -7.51
CA CYS A 76 -5.12 -5.78 -7.46
C CYS A 76 -4.47 -6.60 -8.58
N VAL A 77 -4.57 -6.13 -9.83
CA VAL A 77 -3.97 -6.79 -10.99
C VAL A 77 -2.45 -6.91 -10.81
N PHE A 78 -1.80 -5.84 -10.39
CA PHE A 78 -0.36 -5.84 -10.09
C PHE A 78 -0.02 -6.91 -9.05
N THR A 79 -0.77 -6.99 -7.96
CA THR A 79 -0.53 -7.95 -6.86
C THR A 79 -0.67 -9.39 -7.32
N VAL A 80 -1.74 -9.70 -8.07
CA VAL A 80 -1.98 -11.03 -8.63
C VAL A 80 -0.87 -11.43 -9.61
N LEU A 81 -0.47 -10.52 -10.50
CA LEU A 81 0.62 -10.77 -11.46
C LEU A 81 1.98 -10.92 -10.77
N PHE A 82 2.22 -10.13 -9.71
CA PHE A 82 3.45 -10.23 -8.93
C PHE A 82 3.52 -11.57 -8.20
N LEU A 83 2.40 -12.01 -7.58
CA LEU A 83 2.29 -13.33 -6.96
C LEU A 83 2.53 -14.44 -7.98
N TYR A 84 1.84 -14.42 -9.12
CA TYR A 84 1.98 -15.42 -10.17
C TYR A 84 3.44 -15.58 -10.63
N ARG A 85 4.09 -14.46 -10.98
CA ARG A 85 5.50 -14.45 -11.41
C ARG A 85 6.44 -14.95 -10.31
N SER A 86 6.17 -14.57 -9.06
CA SER A 86 6.95 -15.02 -7.90
C SER A 86 6.83 -16.53 -7.70
N MET A 87 5.61 -17.08 -7.77
CA MET A 87 5.36 -18.52 -7.58
C MET A 87 5.96 -19.36 -8.71
N ILE A 88 5.85 -18.94 -9.98
CA ILE A 88 6.56 -19.60 -11.09
C ILE A 88 8.06 -19.68 -10.81
N ARG A 89 8.64 -18.60 -10.33
CA ARG A 89 10.07 -18.55 -10.07
C ARG A 89 10.48 -19.43 -8.88
N ILE A 90 9.65 -19.47 -7.82
CA ILE A 90 9.91 -20.21 -6.60
C ILE A 90 9.74 -21.72 -6.79
N LYS A 91 8.67 -22.15 -7.45
CA LYS A 91 8.25 -23.55 -7.58
C LYS A 91 8.50 -24.14 -8.97
N LYS A 92 8.72 -23.32 -10.01
CA LYS A 92 8.85 -23.71 -11.42
C LYS A 92 7.64 -24.46 -11.96
N ASP A 93 6.47 -24.25 -11.35
CA ASP A 93 5.20 -24.87 -11.70
C ASP A 93 4.17 -23.79 -12.03
N ARG A 94 3.67 -23.80 -13.26
CA ARG A 94 2.70 -22.82 -13.77
C ARG A 94 1.31 -23.05 -13.19
N LEU A 95 0.91 -24.32 -13.01
CA LEU A 95 -0.39 -24.65 -12.44
C LEU A 95 -0.46 -24.23 -10.98
N PHE A 96 0.56 -24.54 -10.21
CA PHE A 96 0.67 -24.08 -8.81
C PHE A 96 0.61 -22.55 -8.69
N ALA A 97 1.35 -21.85 -9.56
CA ALA A 97 1.34 -20.38 -9.56
C ALA A 97 -0.04 -19.82 -9.92
N PHE A 98 -0.72 -20.43 -10.91
CA PHE A 98 -2.08 -20.07 -11.28
C PHE A 98 -3.07 -20.28 -10.13
N LEU A 99 -3.03 -21.45 -9.48
CA LEU A 99 -3.91 -21.75 -8.35
C LEU A 99 -3.71 -20.77 -7.19
N CYS A 100 -2.47 -20.45 -6.82
CA CYS A 100 -2.18 -19.45 -5.78
C CYS A 100 -2.78 -18.08 -6.13
N SER A 101 -2.63 -17.65 -7.37
CA SER A 101 -3.14 -16.36 -7.85
C SER A 101 -4.66 -16.35 -7.96
N PHE A 102 -5.25 -17.47 -8.36
CA PHE A 102 -6.70 -17.65 -8.44
C PHE A 102 -7.33 -17.63 -7.04
N ILE A 103 -6.73 -18.30 -6.06
CA ILE A 103 -7.18 -18.28 -4.66
C ILE A 103 -7.16 -16.84 -4.12
N LEU A 104 -6.07 -16.07 -4.36
CA LEU A 104 -6.02 -14.68 -3.93
C LEU A 104 -7.13 -13.86 -4.60
N LEU A 105 -7.31 -14.01 -5.92
CA LEU A 105 -8.31 -13.28 -6.69
C LEU A 105 -9.75 -13.67 -6.30
N SER A 106 -9.99 -14.89 -5.81
CA SER A 106 -11.30 -15.36 -5.34
C SER A 106 -11.61 -14.94 -3.88
N THR A 107 -10.66 -14.37 -3.17
CA THR A 107 -10.87 -13.91 -1.78
C THR A 107 -11.79 -12.69 -1.77
N PHE A 108 -12.94 -12.81 -1.10
CA PHE A 108 -13.96 -11.75 -1.05
C PHE A 108 -13.40 -10.39 -0.63
N MET A 109 -12.61 -10.34 0.46
CA MET A 109 -12.01 -9.08 0.93
C MET A 109 -11.07 -8.45 -0.10
N PHE A 110 -10.32 -9.24 -0.85
CA PHE A 110 -9.43 -8.74 -1.89
C PHE A 110 -10.22 -8.12 -3.06
N ILE A 111 -11.32 -8.77 -3.48
CA ILE A 111 -12.22 -8.24 -4.51
C ILE A 111 -12.90 -6.97 -4.00
N LYS A 112 -13.44 -6.99 -2.78
CA LYS A 112 -14.11 -5.85 -2.16
C LYS A 112 -13.20 -4.62 -2.11
N LEU A 113 -12.01 -4.73 -1.51
CA LEU A 113 -11.06 -3.63 -1.39
C LEU A 113 -10.54 -3.13 -2.74
N GLY A 114 -10.46 -3.99 -3.75
CA GLY A 114 -10.08 -3.62 -5.11
C GLY A 114 -11.16 -2.88 -5.88
N ALA A 115 -12.43 -3.07 -5.50
CA ALA A 115 -13.57 -2.39 -6.09
C ALA A 115 -13.94 -1.06 -5.41
N GLU A 116 -13.33 -0.76 -4.27
CA GLU A 116 -13.48 0.49 -3.51
C GLU A 116 -12.25 1.39 -3.74
N ASN A 117 -12.40 2.68 -3.50
CA ASN A 117 -11.23 3.58 -3.42
C ASN A 117 -10.66 3.56 -2.00
N SER A 118 -10.12 2.41 -1.59
CA SER A 118 -9.64 2.13 -0.24
C SER A 118 -8.12 2.25 -0.13
N TRP A 119 -7.62 2.79 1.00
CA TRP A 119 -6.19 2.80 1.35
C TRP A 119 -5.65 1.39 1.62
N ASP A 120 -6.52 0.50 2.12
CA ASP A 120 -6.14 -0.83 2.59
C ASP A 120 -5.59 -1.71 1.48
N ILE A 121 -6.17 -1.63 0.28
CA ILE A 121 -5.70 -2.44 -0.86
C ILE A 121 -4.24 -2.14 -1.20
N TYR A 122 -3.84 -0.86 -1.20
CA TYR A 122 -2.46 -0.48 -1.47
C TYR A 122 -1.52 -0.95 -0.35
N THR A 123 -1.93 -0.69 0.90
CA THR A 123 -1.14 -1.03 2.09
C THR A 123 -0.81 -2.51 2.14
N TYR A 124 -1.83 -3.37 2.05
CA TYR A 124 -1.64 -4.81 2.17
C TYR A 124 -1.06 -5.44 0.90
N SER A 125 -1.42 -4.96 -0.29
CA SER A 125 -0.85 -5.44 -1.54
C SER A 125 0.64 -5.17 -1.62
N PHE A 126 1.08 -3.96 -1.30
CA PHE A 126 2.49 -3.62 -1.35
C PHE A 126 3.29 -4.33 -0.24
N ALA A 127 2.76 -4.45 0.98
CA ALA A 127 3.40 -5.21 2.06
C ALA A 127 3.52 -6.71 1.71
N PHE A 128 2.48 -7.29 1.10
CA PHE A 128 2.49 -8.68 0.63
C PHE A 128 3.52 -8.90 -0.48
N CYS A 129 3.54 -8.03 -1.49
CA CYS A 129 4.54 -8.10 -2.55
C CYS A 129 5.97 -7.88 -2.03
N ALA A 130 6.14 -7.00 -1.01
CA ALA A 130 7.43 -6.81 -0.34
C ALA A 130 7.89 -8.09 0.37
N SER A 131 6.98 -8.82 1.04
CA SER A 131 7.27 -10.10 1.69
C SER A 131 7.72 -11.16 0.67
N LEU A 132 7.09 -11.22 -0.49
CA LEU A 132 7.51 -12.10 -1.60
C LEU A 132 8.88 -11.69 -2.15
N ALA A 133 9.12 -10.39 -2.31
CA ALA A 133 10.40 -9.87 -2.78
C ALA A 133 11.53 -10.15 -1.77
N PHE A 134 11.27 -10.00 -0.47
CA PHE A 134 12.17 -10.42 0.61
C PHE A 134 12.53 -11.89 0.48
N TYR A 135 11.54 -12.78 0.39
CA TYR A 135 11.78 -14.22 0.26
C TYR A 135 12.61 -14.54 -0.98
N MET A 136 12.32 -13.92 -2.13
CA MET A 136 13.10 -14.10 -3.35
C MET A 136 14.55 -13.59 -3.19
N TYR A 137 14.76 -12.48 -2.45
CA TYR A 137 16.11 -11.99 -2.18
C TYR A 137 16.89 -12.96 -1.30
N ILE A 138 16.31 -13.47 -0.23
CA ILE A 138 16.99 -14.45 0.62
C ILE A 138 17.35 -15.71 -0.19
N LYS A 139 16.38 -16.22 -0.97
CA LYS A 139 16.57 -17.46 -1.74
C LYS A 139 17.59 -17.32 -2.87
N TYR A 140 17.52 -16.26 -3.68
CA TYR A 140 18.32 -16.11 -4.90
C TYR A 140 19.50 -15.14 -4.79
N GLY A 141 19.50 -14.25 -3.80
CA GLY A 141 20.57 -13.26 -3.59
C GLY A 141 20.60 -12.09 -4.57
N GLU A 142 19.57 -11.92 -5.39
CA GLU A 142 19.54 -10.89 -6.43
C GLU A 142 19.17 -9.53 -5.86
N ARG A 143 20.06 -8.54 -6.01
CA ARG A 143 19.86 -7.16 -5.52
C ARG A 143 18.57 -6.51 -6.01
N LYS A 144 18.10 -6.86 -7.22
CA LYS A 144 16.83 -6.33 -7.74
C LYS A 144 15.63 -6.67 -6.84
N ASN A 145 15.64 -7.82 -6.18
CA ASN A 145 14.56 -8.19 -5.25
C ASN A 145 14.64 -7.41 -3.94
N LEU A 146 15.85 -7.04 -3.49
CA LEU A 146 16.06 -6.14 -2.35
C LEU A 146 15.51 -4.74 -2.64
N TYR A 147 15.82 -4.17 -3.82
CA TYR A 147 15.28 -2.87 -4.23
C TYR A 147 13.76 -2.89 -4.38
N ARG A 148 13.19 -3.95 -4.97
CA ARG A 148 11.74 -4.14 -5.06
C ARG A 148 11.10 -4.17 -3.68
N MET A 149 11.68 -4.91 -2.74
CA MET A 149 11.22 -4.95 -1.35
C MET A 149 11.20 -3.53 -0.74
N GLY A 150 12.31 -2.79 -0.84
CA GLY A 150 12.40 -1.43 -0.30
C GLY A 150 11.36 -0.49 -0.90
N ILE A 151 11.23 -0.45 -2.23
CA ILE A 151 10.23 0.39 -2.93
C ILE A 151 8.80 0.02 -2.50
N LEU A 152 8.47 -1.26 -2.45
CA LEU A 152 7.14 -1.73 -2.06
C LEU A 152 6.83 -1.40 -0.59
N LEU A 153 7.83 -1.43 0.29
CA LEU A 153 7.66 -0.99 1.68
C LEU A 153 7.41 0.52 1.77
N ILE A 154 8.11 1.34 0.98
CA ILE A 154 7.85 2.78 0.90
C ILE A 154 6.41 3.04 0.45
N LEU A 155 5.96 2.38 -0.61
CA LEU A 155 4.60 2.52 -1.14
C LEU A 155 3.54 2.07 -0.12
N SER A 156 3.78 0.96 0.58
CA SER A 156 2.89 0.49 1.65
C SER A 156 2.78 1.50 2.78
N PHE A 157 3.91 2.07 3.22
CA PHE A 157 3.93 3.08 4.28
C PHE A 157 3.25 4.39 3.85
N LEU A 158 3.49 4.86 2.63
CA LEU A 158 2.85 6.05 2.09
C LEU A 158 1.35 5.87 1.80
N SER A 159 0.83 4.64 1.91
CA SER A 159 -0.60 4.36 1.76
C SER A 159 -1.36 4.54 3.08
N LYS A 160 -0.91 3.93 4.18
CA LYS A 160 -1.62 3.96 5.48
C LYS A 160 -0.64 3.94 6.68
N GLY A 161 0.53 4.55 6.51
CA GLY A 161 1.55 4.56 7.56
C GLY A 161 2.13 3.17 7.84
N PRO A 162 2.49 2.87 9.10
CA PRO A 162 3.20 1.65 9.45
C PRO A 162 2.32 0.39 9.46
N VAL A 163 1.02 0.48 9.14
CA VAL A 163 0.06 -0.62 9.25
C VAL A 163 0.51 -1.87 8.51
N GLY A 164 0.91 -1.75 7.24
CA GLY A 164 1.39 -2.88 6.44
C GLY A 164 2.66 -3.53 7.00
N PHE A 165 3.50 -2.75 7.68
CA PHE A 165 4.72 -3.25 8.32
C PHE A 165 4.41 -4.17 9.49
N TYR A 166 3.67 -3.70 10.48
CA TYR A 166 3.44 -4.46 11.71
C TYR A 166 2.41 -5.58 11.53
N SER A 167 1.44 -5.41 10.64
CA SER A 167 0.37 -6.40 10.45
C SER A 167 0.75 -7.55 9.53
N LEU A 168 1.63 -7.32 8.53
CA LEU A 168 1.94 -8.33 7.53
C LEU A 168 3.45 -8.58 7.34
N PHE A 169 4.24 -7.52 7.10
CA PHE A 169 5.64 -7.69 6.74
C PHE A 169 6.51 -8.18 7.91
N ILE A 170 6.40 -7.55 9.08
CA ILE A 170 7.17 -7.95 10.28
C ILE A 170 6.83 -9.37 10.74
N PRO A 171 5.54 -9.78 10.87
CA PRO A 171 5.21 -11.16 11.20
C PRO A 171 5.79 -12.17 10.21
N PHE A 172 5.74 -11.87 8.90
CA PHE A 172 6.33 -12.73 7.89
C PHE A 172 7.86 -12.84 8.04
N LEU A 173 8.54 -11.72 8.30
CA LEU A 173 9.98 -11.66 8.51
C LEU A 173 10.39 -12.42 9.77
N LEU A 174 9.66 -12.26 10.87
CA LEU A 174 9.90 -12.99 12.12
C LEU A 174 9.69 -14.49 11.93
N ALA A 175 8.60 -14.91 11.29
CA ALA A 175 8.33 -16.31 10.98
C ALA A 175 9.47 -16.93 10.15
N HIS A 176 9.99 -16.18 9.17
CA HIS A 176 11.13 -16.65 8.37
C HIS A 176 12.36 -16.93 9.24
N TYR A 177 12.76 -15.99 10.12
CA TYR A 177 13.94 -16.14 10.95
C TYR A 177 13.77 -17.12 12.13
N ILE A 178 12.54 -17.34 12.60
CA ILE A 178 12.24 -18.41 13.57
C ILE A 178 12.46 -19.78 12.91
N ILE A 179 12.00 -19.96 11.67
CA ILE A 179 12.16 -21.24 10.93
C ILE A 179 13.61 -21.44 10.49
N PHE A 180 14.32 -20.37 10.11
CA PHE A 180 15.68 -20.41 9.60
C PHE A 180 16.65 -19.52 10.42
N PRO A 181 16.90 -19.84 11.71
CA PRO A 181 17.66 -18.96 12.61
C PRO A 181 19.12 -18.72 12.16
N ARG A 182 19.71 -19.66 11.43
CA ARG A 182 21.06 -19.51 10.89
C ARG A 182 21.17 -18.41 9.82
N GLU A 183 20.09 -18.02 9.21
CA GLU A 183 20.06 -16.95 8.22
C GLU A 183 20.11 -15.55 8.85
N LEU A 184 19.77 -15.42 10.15
CA LEU A 184 19.78 -14.14 10.86
C LEU A 184 21.16 -13.45 10.84
N PHE A 185 22.23 -14.23 10.92
CA PHE A 185 23.62 -13.70 10.96
C PHE A 185 24.29 -13.59 9.57
N ARG A 186 23.57 -13.81 8.49
CA ARG A 186 24.10 -13.69 7.13
C ARG A 186 24.15 -12.23 6.67
N LYS A 187 25.11 -11.91 5.80
CA LYS A 187 25.24 -10.57 5.16
C LYS A 187 23.95 -10.11 4.48
N LYS A 188 23.15 -11.03 3.95
CA LYS A 188 21.85 -10.72 3.33
C LYS A 188 20.87 -10.08 4.33
N THR A 189 20.85 -10.52 5.57
CA THR A 189 19.98 -9.98 6.63
C THR A 189 20.33 -8.55 6.95
N PHE A 190 21.62 -8.20 7.05
CA PHE A 190 22.05 -6.81 7.23
C PHE A 190 21.60 -5.92 6.08
N SER A 191 21.67 -6.41 4.83
CA SER A 191 21.15 -5.67 3.66
C SER A 191 19.65 -5.48 3.72
N VAL A 192 18.90 -6.46 4.21
CA VAL A 192 17.45 -6.36 4.43
C VAL A 192 17.13 -5.31 5.49
N ILE A 193 17.77 -5.37 6.66
CA ILE A 193 17.59 -4.40 7.73
C ILE A 193 17.90 -2.98 7.25
N PHE A 194 19.02 -2.81 6.55
CA PHE A 194 19.40 -1.52 5.99
C PHE A 194 18.39 -0.99 4.97
N SER A 195 17.86 -1.87 4.09
CA SER A 195 16.79 -1.50 3.15
C SER A 195 15.50 -1.12 3.85
N ILE A 196 15.14 -1.77 4.95
CA ILE A 196 13.97 -1.42 5.76
C ILE A 196 14.16 -0.03 6.41
N ILE A 197 15.33 0.24 6.99
CA ILE A 197 15.63 1.54 7.60
C ILE A 197 15.53 2.66 6.56
N ILE A 198 16.10 2.46 5.38
CA ILE A 198 15.99 3.42 4.27
C ILE A 198 14.52 3.61 3.85
N ALA A 199 13.77 2.53 3.73
CA ALA A 199 12.35 2.62 3.35
C ALA A 199 11.54 3.42 4.37
N ILE A 200 11.74 3.18 5.65
CA ILE A 200 11.09 3.95 6.72
C ILE A 200 11.53 5.42 6.68
N ALA A 201 12.83 5.69 6.54
CA ALA A 201 13.35 7.06 6.48
C ALA A 201 12.73 7.86 5.33
N ILE A 202 12.71 7.29 4.11
CA ILE A 202 12.11 7.94 2.94
C ILE A 202 10.61 8.15 3.12
N ALA A 203 9.90 7.14 3.60
CA ALA A 203 8.45 7.22 3.79
C ALA A 203 8.06 8.21 4.90
N SER A 204 8.92 8.40 5.90
CA SER A 204 8.70 9.37 6.98
C SER A 204 8.92 10.83 6.57
N ILE A 205 9.51 11.11 5.41
CA ILE A 205 9.76 12.48 4.92
C ILE A 205 8.46 13.28 4.88
N TRP A 206 7.37 12.68 4.38
CA TRP A 206 6.07 13.36 4.34
C TRP A 206 5.58 13.72 5.76
N GLY A 207 5.56 12.77 6.68
CA GLY A 207 5.11 13.01 8.05
C GLY A 207 5.96 14.06 8.79
N ILE A 208 7.29 14.02 8.60
CA ILE A 208 8.22 15.00 9.15
C ILE A 208 7.92 16.40 8.59
N SER A 209 7.71 16.48 7.27
CA SER A 209 7.35 17.75 6.61
C SER A 209 6.03 18.30 7.13
N MET A 210 5.00 17.46 7.34
CA MET A 210 3.73 17.88 7.93
C MET A 210 3.92 18.40 9.34
N TYR A 211 4.73 17.73 10.17
CA TYR A 211 5.05 18.20 11.51
C TYR A 211 5.80 19.54 11.52
N LEU A 212 6.76 19.72 10.62
CA LEU A 212 7.51 20.99 10.53
C LEU A 212 6.64 22.16 10.08
N ASN A 213 5.65 21.91 9.19
CA ASN A 213 4.78 22.95 8.67
C ASN A 213 3.58 23.27 9.58
N HIS A 214 3.05 22.28 10.31
CA HIS A 214 1.81 22.40 11.09
C HIS A 214 1.98 22.18 12.59
N GLY A 215 3.19 21.80 13.06
CA GLY A 215 3.53 21.68 14.47
C GLY A 215 2.63 20.75 15.27
N ASN A 216 2.20 21.22 16.43
CA ASN A 216 1.36 20.43 17.35
C ASN A 216 -0.01 20.08 16.79
N TYR A 217 -0.57 20.89 15.87
CA TYR A 217 -1.85 20.59 15.24
C TYR A 217 -1.81 19.22 14.50
N PHE A 218 -0.72 18.95 13.77
CA PHE A 218 -0.52 17.65 13.13
C PHE A 218 -0.51 16.48 14.13
N LEU A 219 0.18 16.65 15.26
CA LEU A 219 0.23 15.63 16.32
C LEU A 219 -1.12 15.42 17.00
N ASP A 220 -1.87 16.49 17.23
CA ASP A 220 -3.17 16.41 17.86
C ASP A 220 -4.21 15.71 16.98
N VAL A 221 -4.20 15.97 15.68
CA VAL A 221 -5.03 15.24 14.72
C VAL A 221 -4.72 13.74 14.76
N ILE A 222 -3.44 13.36 14.66
CA ILE A 222 -3.04 11.93 14.70
C ILE A 222 -3.42 11.29 16.05
N LYS A 223 -3.21 11.98 17.18
CA LYS A 223 -3.55 11.44 18.50
C LYS A 223 -5.05 11.24 18.66
N ASN A 224 -5.85 12.22 18.27
CA ASN A 224 -7.31 12.15 18.36
C ASN A 224 -7.86 11.00 17.51
N GLU A 225 -7.34 10.80 16.32
CA GLU A 225 -7.69 9.70 15.45
C GLU A 225 -7.34 8.33 16.08
N VAL A 226 -6.12 8.18 16.60
CA VAL A 226 -5.70 6.94 17.28
C VAL A 226 -6.53 6.64 18.52
N ILE A 227 -6.99 7.68 19.24
CA ILE A 227 -7.84 7.54 20.44
C ILE A 227 -9.29 7.25 20.06
N ALA A 228 -9.84 7.98 19.08
CA ALA A 228 -11.24 7.82 18.65
C ALA A 228 -11.58 6.41 18.15
N TRP A 229 -10.59 5.65 17.66
CA TRP A 229 -10.79 4.25 17.25
C TRP A 229 -10.63 3.23 18.39
N ARG A 230 -10.27 3.68 19.60
CA ARG A 230 -10.08 2.81 20.79
C ARG A 230 -11.17 2.97 21.85
N THR A 231 -12.03 3.95 21.71
CA THR A 231 -13.22 4.19 22.54
C THR A 231 -14.50 3.88 21.78
#